data_c3808d0d3b2178f41d9cd517381febb9
#
_entry.id   c3808d0d3b2178f41d9cd517381febb9
#
_cell.length_a   1.000
_cell.length_b   1.000
_cell.length_c   1.000
_cell.angle_alpha   90.00
_cell.angle_beta   90.00
_cell.angle_gamma   90.00
#
_symmetry.space_group_name_H-M   'P 1'
#
loop_
_entity.id
_entity.type
_entity.pdbx_description
1 polymer ?
#
loop_
_entity_poly.entity_id
_entity_poly.type
_entity_poly.pdbx_seq_one_letter_code
_entity_poly.pdbx_strand_id
1 'polypeptide(L)'
;MDKFKTIEGINSMNSVDDQTGQANRLATFEDVHGLKSSDFEVFLQNIAPFSNSEGKPYVILDGMGGYGDVTAHILAEAKKSNNVPEMYIADESVNQLQRGVTSGTLPEDFAKDHLVVTDIRETPFSNNLFDTVVIKMGIHEVPLQEQAKILKEVFRILKQGGKFVTWELAFSNKESQKIFQDILRKKDEIAGFTQLVSNRWFPTEEIRQSFEKAGFVDVDSPHTLEPTVNLRKRESELSSVERTKLMQKNGAITVEENDSLIKLGKQRCDELVVFTKQYMTSVTSDIKQAMNYRETEDNVIFEPEKKIFVGYKR
;
A
#
# COMPACT_ATOMS: atom_id res chain seq x y z
N MET A 1 9.42 17.48 22.60
CA MET A 1 9.29 16.78 21.31
C MET A 1 10.68 16.36 20.88
N ASP A 2 11.06 15.12 21.16
CA ASP A 2 12.36 14.61 20.77
C ASP A 2 12.33 14.24 19.28
N LYS A 3 13.32 14.74 18.63
CA LYS A 3 13.60 14.85 17.20
C LYS A 3 13.34 13.56 16.42
N PHE A 4 12.20 13.51 15.76
CA PHE A 4 11.97 12.55 14.69
C PHE A 4 13.03 12.73 13.59
N LYS A 5 13.46 11.64 12.98
CA LYS A 5 14.23 11.73 11.74
C LYS A 5 13.28 12.18 10.64
N THR A 6 13.28 13.46 10.35
CA THR A 6 12.51 14.04 9.24
C THR A 6 13.35 14.01 7.96
N ILE A 7 12.71 14.17 6.81
CA ILE A 7 13.38 14.21 5.50
C ILE A 7 14.54 15.20 5.46
N GLU A 8 14.46 16.33 6.19
CA GLU A 8 15.53 17.35 6.23
C GLU A 8 16.82 16.87 6.92
N GLY A 9 16.77 15.81 7.73
CA GLY A 9 17.91 15.27 8.49
C GLY A 9 18.57 14.02 7.90
N ILE A 10 18.09 13.51 6.75
CA ILE A 10 18.60 12.25 6.19
C ILE A 10 19.23 12.48 4.81
N ASN A 11 20.55 12.30 4.75
CA ASN A 11 21.23 12.12 3.48
C ASN A 11 20.84 10.77 2.87
N SER A 12 20.33 10.79 1.65
CA SER A 12 19.60 9.79 0.89
C SER A 12 20.34 8.49 0.53
N MET A 13 21.28 7.99 1.31
CA MET A 13 22.19 6.98 0.79
C MET A 13 21.89 5.52 1.09
N ASN A 14 20.81 5.14 1.77
CA ASN A 14 20.49 3.72 2.02
C ASN A 14 18.98 3.49 2.20
N SER A 15 18.18 3.87 1.23
CA SER A 15 16.75 3.52 1.29
C SER A 15 16.51 2.07 0.82
N VAL A 16 15.51 1.42 1.36
CA VAL A 16 15.03 0.10 0.92
C VAL A 16 14.71 0.12 -0.59
N ASP A 17 14.28 1.25 -1.12
CA ASP A 17 13.95 1.46 -2.53
C ASP A 17 15.17 1.31 -3.45
N ASP A 18 16.34 1.79 -3.03
CA ASP A 18 17.56 1.71 -3.84
C ASP A 18 18.03 0.25 -4.00
N GLN A 19 17.68 -0.61 -3.02
CA GLN A 19 18.04 -2.03 -3.05
C GLN A 19 17.01 -2.89 -3.77
N THR A 20 15.73 -2.52 -3.73
CA THR A 20 14.62 -3.37 -4.20
C THR A 20 13.94 -2.87 -5.48
N GLY A 21 14.17 -1.63 -5.89
CA GLY A 21 13.43 -0.98 -6.98
C GLY A 21 11.99 -0.63 -6.63
N GLN A 22 11.62 -0.68 -5.35
CA GLN A 22 10.25 -0.52 -4.86
C GLN A 22 9.67 0.87 -5.14
N ALA A 23 10.50 1.92 -5.12
CA ALA A 23 10.10 3.28 -5.47
C ALA A 23 9.47 3.39 -6.86
N ASN A 24 10.01 2.66 -7.85
CA ASN A 24 9.48 2.65 -9.21
C ASN A 24 8.26 1.71 -9.38
N ARG A 25 8.11 0.73 -8.48
CA ARG A 25 6.98 -0.17 -8.44
C ARG A 25 5.67 0.58 -8.17
N LEU A 26 5.70 1.55 -7.27
CA LEU A 26 4.52 2.31 -6.83
C LEU A 26 4.10 3.43 -7.79
N ALA A 27 4.91 3.77 -8.80
CA ALA A 27 4.62 4.82 -9.76
C ALA A 27 3.33 4.61 -10.56
N THR A 28 2.81 3.40 -10.61
CA THR A 28 1.62 3.01 -11.39
C THR A 28 0.58 2.29 -10.54
N PHE A 29 0.61 2.49 -9.21
CA PHE A 29 -0.20 1.70 -8.28
C PHE A 29 -1.71 1.75 -8.59
N GLU A 30 -2.26 2.91 -8.86
CA GLU A 30 -3.69 3.09 -9.15
C GLU A 30 -4.09 2.41 -10.46
N ASP A 31 -3.31 2.59 -11.52
CA ASP A 31 -3.56 1.98 -12.83
C ASP A 31 -3.47 0.46 -12.78
N VAL A 32 -2.50 -0.06 -12.03
CA VAL A 32 -2.24 -1.50 -11.90
C VAL A 32 -3.31 -2.20 -11.06
N HIS A 33 -3.84 -1.53 -10.04
CA HIS A 33 -4.78 -2.15 -9.09
C HIS A 33 -6.24 -1.90 -9.43
N GLY A 34 -6.53 -1.15 -10.50
CA GLY A 34 -7.88 -0.93 -10.98
C GLY A 34 -8.79 -0.26 -9.95
N LEU A 35 -8.22 0.61 -9.12
CA LEU A 35 -8.97 1.32 -8.08
C LEU A 35 -9.96 2.28 -8.72
N LYS A 36 -11.16 2.33 -8.16
CA LYS A 36 -12.22 3.26 -8.55
C LYS A 36 -12.24 4.44 -7.57
N SER A 37 -12.63 5.62 -8.04
CA SER A 37 -12.85 6.78 -7.16
C SER A 37 -13.79 6.46 -6.01
N SER A 38 -14.83 5.63 -6.26
CA SER A 38 -15.76 5.15 -5.25
C SER A 38 -15.10 4.34 -4.14
N ASP A 39 -14.00 3.63 -4.42
CA ASP A 39 -13.30 2.84 -3.41
C ASP A 39 -12.59 3.75 -2.39
N PHE A 40 -12.02 4.86 -2.88
CA PHE A 40 -11.46 5.89 -2.01
C PHE A 40 -12.54 6.61 -1.19
N GLU A 41 -13.69 6.93 -1.77
CA GLU A 41 -14.81 7.52 -1.04
C GLU A 41 -15.24 6.64 0.13
N VAL A 42 -15.39 5.33 -0.10
CA VAL A 42 -15.69 4.36 0.95
C VAL A 42 -14.59 4.31 2.02
N PHE A 43 -13.32 4.33 1.62
CA PHE A 43 -12.20 4.35 2.56
C PHE A 43 -12.22 5.61 3.42
N LEU A 44 -12.39 6.80 2.81
CA LEU A 44 -12.47 8.07 3.51
C LEU A 44 -13.65 8.14 4.49
N GLN A 45 -14.81 7.57 4.15
CA GLN A 45 -15.95 7.46 5.07
C GLN A 45 -15.62 6.70 6.36
N ASN A 46 -14.75 5.67 6.26
CA ASN A 46 -14.29 4.93 7.43
C ASN A 46 -13.21 5.67 8.24
N ILE A 47 -12.49 6.60 7.62
CA ILE A 47 -11.50 7.46 8.30
C ILE A 47 -12.19 8.63 9.00
N ALA A 48 -13.21 9.21 8.41
CA ALA A 48 -13.98 10.33 8.99
C ALA A 48 -14.60 9.97 10.36
N PRO A 49 -14.89 10.95 11.25
CA PRO A 49 -14.72 12.38 11.06
C PRO A 49 -13.26 12.83 11.21
N PHE A 50 -12.96 14.09 10.78
CA PHE A 50 -11.61 14.66 10.84
C PHE A 50 -11.43 15.64 12.01
N SER A 51 -12.46 15.81 12.84
CA SER A 51 -12.46 16.62 14.05
C SER A 51 -13.43 16.04 15.08
N ASN A 52 -13.26 16.44 16.34
CA ASN A 52 -14.19 16.07 17.40
C ASN A 52 -15.47 16.94 17.37
N SER A 53 -16.41 16.66 18.28
CA SER A 53 -17.68 17.40 18.41
C SER A 53 -17.51 18.88 18.79
N GLU A 54 -16.34 19.28 19.31
CA GLU A 54 -15.99 20.66 19.63
C GLU A 54 -15.31 21.38 18.45
N GLY A 55 -15.17 20.73 17.30
CA GLY A 55 -14.47 21.25 16.13
C GLY A 55 -12.94 21.20 16.21
N LYS A 56 -12.37 20.56 17.25
CA LYS A 56 -10.93 20.41 17.37
C LYS A 56 -10.43 19.37 16.34
N PRO A 57 -9.47 19.75 15.48
CA PRO A 57 -8.91 18.84 14.48
C PRO A 57 -8.34 17.56 15.10
N TYR A 58 -8.54 16.44 14.44
CA TYR A 58 -7.88 15.18 14.78
C TYR A 58 -6.42 15.18 14.33
N VAL A 59 -5.60 14.42 15.04
CA VAL A 59 -4.24 14.07 14.64
C VAL A 59 -4.29 12.71 13.98
N ILE A 60 -3.93 12.63 12.70
CA ILE A 60 -4.03 11.41 11.90
C ILE A 60 -2.65 11.02 11.37
N LEU A 61 -2.33 9.73 11.48
CA LEU A 61 -1.14 9.14 10.88
C LEU A 61 -1.51 8.34 9.63
N ASP A 62 -0.89 8.66 8.51
CA ASP A 62 -0.81 7.83 7.32
C ASP A 62 0.45 6.97 7.44
N GLY A 63 0.29 5.76 7.98
CA GLY A 63 1.38 4.81 8.22
C GLY A 63 1.66 3.98 6.97
N MET A 64 2.94 3.81 6.62
CA MET A 64 3.37 3.24 5.33
C MET A 64 2.78 4.03 4.16
N GLY A 65 2.71 5.36 4.33
CA GLY A 65 1.96 6.28 3.50
C GLY A 65 2.62 6.59 2.16
N GLY A 66 3.85 6.10 1.92
CA GLY A 66 4.55 6.28 0.66
C GLY A 66 4.69 7.76 0.29
N TYR A 67 4.21 8.13 -0.90
CA TYR A 67 4.23 9.52 -1.38
C TYR A 67 3.02 10.35 -0.92
N GLY A 68 2.21 9.86 0.03
CA GLY A 68 1.14 10.63 0.67
C GLY A 68 -0.17 10.70 -0.11
N ASP A 69 -0.45 9.72 -0.95
CA ASP A 69 -1.69 9.64 -1.74
C ASP A 69 -2.94 9.65 -0.84
N VAL A 70 -2.98 8.82 0.20
CA VAL A 70 -4.10 8.79 1.17
C VAL A 70 -4.22 10.12 1.90
N THR A 71 -3.11 10.70 2.34
CA THR A 71 -3.07 12.01 2.99
C THR A 71 -3.65 13.09 2.08
N ALA A 72 -3.29 13.12 0.79
CA ALA A 72 -3.81 14.08 -0.16
C ALA A 72 -5.35 13.98 -0.30
N HIS A 73 -5.88 12.76 -0.37
CA HIS A 73 -7.32 12.52 -0.42
C HIS A 73 -8.04 12.94 0.87
N ILE A 74 -7.46 12.63 2.05
CA ILE A 74 -8.00 13.07 3.35
C ILE A 74 -8.07 14.60 3.41
N LEU A 75 -6.98 15.27 3.05
CA LEU A 75 -6.92 16.72 3.06
C LEU A 75 -7.91 17.36 2.08
N ALA A 76 -8.06 16.79 0.88
CA ALA A 76 -9.03 17.26 -0.10
C ALA A 76 -10.48 17.11 0.40
N GLU A 77 -10.81 16.00 1.03
CA GLU A 77 -12.14 15.76 1.58
C GLU A 77 -12.41 16.64 2.80
N ALA A 78 -11.47 16.77 3.72
CA ALA A 78 -11.57 17.57 4.93
C ALA A 78 -11.76 19.08 4.64
N LYS A 79 -11.13 19.58 3.57
CA LYS A 79 -11.32 20.96 3.11
C LYS A 79 -12.77 21.28 2.74
N LYS A 80 -13.55 20.34 2.25
CA LYS A 80 -14.96 20.52 1.91
C LYS A 80 -15.81 20.86 3.14
N SER A 81 -15.44 20.34 4.31
CA SER A 81 -16.13 20.54 5.59
C SER A 81 -15.46 21.56 6.51
N ASN A 82 -14.36 22.18 6.08
CA ASN A 82 -13.51 23.07 6.87
C ASN A 82 -12.98 22.46 8.18
N ASN A 83 -12.83 21.14 8.23
CA ASN A 83 -12.35 20.37 9.38
C ASN A 83 -11.04 19.65 9.03
N VAL A 84 -10.02 20.41 8.68
CA VAL A 84 -8.72 19.86 8.22
C VAL A 84 -7.96 19.25 9.40
N PRO A 85 -7.66 17.93 9.37
CA PRO A 85 -6.88 17.28 10.43
C PRO A 85 -5.41 17.68 10.37
N GLU A 86 -4.72 17.47 11.49
CA GLU A 86 -3.26 17.47 11.53
C GLU A 86 -2.76 16.10 11.01
N MET A 87 -2.08 16.11 9.87
CA MET A 87 -1.64 14.89 9.20
C MET A 87 -0.16 14.62 9.41
N TYR A 88 0.20 13.38 9.74
CA TYR A 88 1.56 12.85 9.68
C TYR A 88 1.63 11.74 8.66
N ILE A 89 2.78 11.61 7.98
CA ILE A 89 3.08 10.50 7.08
C ILE A 89 4.33 9.80 7.59
N ALA A 90 4.24 8.49 7.79
CA ALA A 90 5.38 7.65 8.18
C ALA A 90 5.64 6.59 7.10
N ASP A 91 6.89 6.52 6.64
CA ASP A 91 7.33 5.50 5.67
C ASP A 91 8.82 5.22 5.86
N GLU A 92 9.27 4.01 5.53
CA GLU A 92 10.70 3.67 5.52
C GLU A 92 11.43 4.30 4.33
N SER A 93 10.70 4.60 3.25
CA SER A 93 11.24 5.08 2.00
C SER A 93 11.35 6.59 1.99
N VAL A 94 12.58 7.08 2.12
CA VAL A 94 12.92 8.50 1.94
C VAL A 94 12.48 9.00 0.55
N ASN A 95 12.71 8.17 -0.49
CA ASN A 95 12.42 8.53 -1.86
C ASN A 95 10.91 8.71 -2.10
N GLN A 96 10.07 7.87 -1.48
CA GLN A 96 8.61 8.02 -1.58
C GLN A 96 8.13 9.30 -0.90
N LEU A 97 8.58 9.56 0.32
CA LEU A 97 8.24 10.78 1.03
C LEU A 97 8.70 12.05 0.26
N GLN A 98 9.93 12.04 -0.27
CA GLN A 98 10.44 13.14 -1.11
C GLN A 98 9.61 13.31 -2.40
N ARG A 99 9.19 12.21 -3.01
CA ARG A 99 8.32 12.23 -4.18
C ARG A 99 6.98 12.91 -3.87
N GLY A 100 6.38 12.63 -2.72
CA GLY A 100 5.13 13.28 -2.30
C GLY A 100 5.20 14.81 -2.36
N VAL A 101 6.35 15.36 -1.96
CA VAL A 101 6.61 16.81 -2.02
C VAL A 101 6.91 17.27 -3.44
N THR A 102 7.79 16.56 -4.15
CA THR A 102 8.32 17.03 -5.46
C THR A 102 7.34 16.81 -6.62
N SER A 103 6.43 15.84 -6.52
CA SER A 103 5.41 15.58 -7.53
C SER A 103 4.17 16.46 -7.43
N GLY A 104 4.05 17.25 -6.36
CA GLY A 104 2.83 18.03 -6.09
C GLY A 104 1.65 17.19 -5.59
N THR A 105 1.86 15.95 -5.16
CA THR A 105 0.82 15.13 -4.52
C THR A 105 0.40 15.75 -3.19
N LEU A 106 1.38 16.14 -2.38
CA LEU A 106 1.14 16.88 -1.15
C LEU A 106 1.07 18.38 -1.42
N PRO A 107 0.24 19.14 -0.67
CA PRO A 107 0.23 20.59 -0.75
C PRO A 107 1.63 21.19 -0.50
N GLU A 108 1.94 22.33 -1.15
CA GLU A 108 3.24 23.01 -0.98
C GLU A 108 3.50 23.45 0.47
N ASP A 109 2.45 23.74 1.20
CA ASP A 109 2.45 24.15 2.60
C ASP A 109 2.38 22.97 3.58
N PHE A 110 2.43 21.71 3.08
CA PHE A 110 2.47 20.56 3.95
C PHE A 110 3.72 20.59 4.83
N ALA A 111 3.52 20.46 6.14
CA ALA A 111 4.60 20.55 7.12
C ALA A 111 5.61 19.42 6.94
N LYS A 112 6.83 19.75 6.52
CA LYS A 112 7.89 18.76 6.22
C LYS A 112 8.34 17.98 7.45
N ASP A 113 8.20 18.53 8.64
CA ASP A 113 8.45 17.86 9.92
C ASP A 113 7.38 16.83 10.27
N HIS A 114 6.27 16.80 9.54
CA HIS A 114 5.24 15.75 9.59
C HIS A 114 5.53 14.56 8.65
N LEU A 115 6.60 14.62 7.85
CA LEU A 115 7.10 13.51 7.04
C LEU A 115 8.17 12.76 7.82
N VAL A 116 7.86 11.57 8.33
CA VAL A 116 8.69 10.82 9.28
C VAL A 116 9.24 9.55 8.63
N VAL A 117 10.56 9.49 8.48
CA VAL A 117 11.23 8.28 7.99
C VAL A 117 11.37 7.30 9.13
N THR A 118 10.60 6.21 9.09
CA THR A 118 10.58 5.22 10.18
C THR A 118 10.00 3.89 9.75
N ASP A 119 10.40 2.84 10.46
CA ASP A 119 9.74 1.54 10.41
C ASP A 119 8.43 1.61 11.22
N ILE A 120 7.32 1.24 10.59
CA ILE A 120 6.00 1.23 11.22
C ILE A 120 5.89 0.21 12.38
N ARG A 121 6.82 -0.72 12.49
CA ARG A 121 6.87 -1.73 13.58
C ARG A 121 7.40 -1.15 14.89
N GLU A 122 8.13 -0.02 14.82
CA GLU A 122 8.75 0.65 15.97
C GLU A 122 8.92 2.14 15.64
N THR A 123 7.85 2.92 15.84
CA THR A 123 7.85 4.34 15.50
C THR A 123 8.39 5.21 16.63
N PRO A 124 8.94 6.40 16.34
CA PRO A 124 9.39 7.35 17.36
C PRO A 124 8.25 8.13 18.01
N PHE A 125 7.00 7.82 17.69
CA PHE A 125 5.84 8.55 18.22
C PHE A 125 5.55 8.20 19.68
N SER A 126 5.04 9.17 20.41
CA SER A 126 4.59 8.99 21.79
C SER A 126 3.34 8.09 21.86
N ASN A 127 3.14 7.43 23.01
CA ASN A 127 1.89 6.74 23.28
C ASN A 127 0.71 7.70 23.23
N ASN A 128 -0.45 7.23 22.73
CA ASN A 128 -1.70 7.99 22.73
C ASN A 128 -1.61 9.35 22.00
N LEU A 129 -0.94 9.39 20.86
CA LEU A 129 -0.77 10.61 20.07
C LEU A 129 -1.87 10.81 19.02
N PHE A 130 -2.26 9.75 18.32
CA PHE A 130 -3.14 9.84 17.16
C PHE A 130 -4.60 9.51 17.50
N ASP A 131 -5.52 10.27 16.93
CA ASP A 131 -6.96 9.97 16.95
C ASP A 131 -7.31 8.86 15.96
N THR A 132 -6.61 8.85 14.81
CA THR A 132 -6.75 7.82 13.77
C THR A 132 -5.38 7.45 13.21
N VAL A 133 -5.16 6.18 12.98
CA VAL A 133 -4.06 5.66 12.16
C VAL A 133 -4.66 5.01 10.93
N VAL A 134 -4.13 5.29 9.75
CA VAL A 134 -4.53 4.66 8.52
C VAL A 134 -3.35 3.94 7.87
N ILE A 135 -3.58 2.78 7.26
CA ILE A 135 -2.60 2.08 6.42
C ILE A 135 -3.35 1.55 5.19
N LYS A 136 -2.93 1.97 4.00
CA LYS A 136 -3.49 1.47 2.74
C LYS A 136 -2.50 0.54 2.06
N MET A 137 -2.84 -0.75 1.95
CA MET A 137 -2.05 -1.72 1.19
C MET A 137 -0.59 -1.82 1.61
N GLY A 138 -0.32 -1.67 2.92
CA GLY A 138 1.03 -1.66 3.46
C GLY A 138 1.37 -2.90 4.31
N ILE A 139 0.44 -3.41 5.11
CA ILE A 139 0.74 -4.47 6.09
C ILE A 139 1.29 -5.73 5.40
N HIS A 140 0.76 -6.08 4.22
CA HIS A 140 1.23 -7.24 3.46
C HIS A 140 2.65 -7.09 2.89
N GLU A 141 3.24 -5.91 2.88
CA GLU A 141 4.64 -5.68 2.49
C GLU A 141 5.62 -6.17 3.57
N VAL A 142 5.16 -6.33 4.80
CA VAL A 142 5.96 -6.80 5.93
C VAL A 142 5.83 -8.32 6.09
N PRO A 143 6.93 -9.06 6.38
CA PRO A 143 6.87 -10.50 6.62
C PRO A 143 5.80 -10.89 7.64
N LEU A 144 5.07 -11.97 7.39
CA LEU A 144 3.91 -12.40 8.18
C LEU A 144 4.17 -12.44 9.70
N GLN A 145 5.33 -12.96 10.10
CA GLN A 145 5.73 -13.07 11.52
C GLN A 145 5.96 -11.69 12.18
N GLU A 146 6.16 -10.65 11.39
CA GLU A 146 6.42 -9.29 11.87
C GLU A 146 5.16 -8.41 11.90
N GLN A 147 4.10 -8.80 11.17
CA GLN A 147 2.88 -7.98 11.04
C GLN A 147 2.18 -7.73 12.39
N ALA A 148 2.28 -8.68 13.32
CA ALA A 148 1.76 -8.47 14.68
C ALA A 148 2.44 -7.32 15.43
N LYS A 149 3.68 -6.96 15.09
CA LYS A 149 4.38 -5.81 15.66
C LYS A 149 3.77 -4.50 15.18
N ILE A 150 3.38 -4.41 13.90
CA ILE A 150 2.67 -3.25 13.35
C ILE A 150 1.41 -2.99 14.18
N LEU A 151 0.56 -4.01 14.34
CA LEU A 151 -0.71 -3.86 15.05
C LEU A 151 -0.51 -3.41 16.52
N LYS A 152 0.51 -3.94 17.21
CA LYS A 152 0.85 -3.53 18.58
C LYS A 152 1.34 -2.09 18.62
N GLU A 153 2.17 -1.70 17.66
CA GLU A 153 2.69 -0.34 17.59
C GLU A 153 1.59 0.67 17.27
N VAL A 154 0.73 0.38 16.29
CA VAL A 154 -0.45 1.18 15.99
C VAL A 154 -1.35 1.31 17.22
N PHE A 155 -1.58 0.22 17.95
CA PHE A 155 -2.36 0.26 19.20
C PHE A 155 -1.70 1.16 20.25
N ARG A 156 -0.37 1.12 20.37
CA ARG A 156 0.38 1.93 21.34
C ARG A 156 0.21 3.42 21.08
N ILE A 157 0.36 3.84 19.81
CA ILE A 157 0.35 5.27 19.42
C ILE A 157 -1.05 5.86 19.31
N LEU A 158 -2.09 5.05 19.17
CA LEU A 158 -3.48 5.52 19.18
C LEU A 158 -3.91 6.01 20.58
N LYS A 159 -4.69 7.08 20.60
CA LYS A 159 -5.40 7.55 21.82
C LYS A 159 -6.45 6.54 22.26
N GLN A 160 -6.89 6.63 23.51
CA GLN A 160 -8.11 5.97 23.98
C GLN A 160 -9.31 6.54 23.17
N GLY A 161 -10.15 5.66 22.67
CA GLY A 161 -11.23 6.02 21.74
C GLY A 161 -10.78 6.20 20.29
N GLY A 162 -9.48 6.15 20.03
CA GLY A 162 -8.93 6.24 18.67
C GLY A 162 -9.18 4.98 17.85
N LYS A 163 -9.08 5.12 16.53
CA LYS A 163 -9.33 4.02 15.59
C LYS A 163 -8.18 3.74 14.64
N PHE A 164 -8.04 2.48 14.26
CA PHE A 164 -7.19 2.03 13.19
C PHE A 164 -8.04 1.65 11.99
N VAL A 165 -7.74 2.21 10.83
CA VAL A 165 -8.41 1.90 9.56
C VAL A 165 -7.36 1.39 8.58
N THR A 166 -7.54 0.18 8.07
CA THR A 166 -6.65 -0.33 7.03
C THR A 166 -7.44 -0.87 5.85
N TRP A 167 -6.88 -0.69 4.66
CA TRP A 167 -7.35 -1.29 3.42
C TRP A 167 -6.30 -2.29 2.97
N GLU A 168 -6.67 -3.58 2.97
CA GLU A 168 -5.74 -4.66 2.68
C GLU A 168 -6.32 -5.72 1.74
N LEU A 169 -5.43 -6.48 1.11
CA LEU A 169 -5.79 -7.74 0.46
C LEU A 169 -6.25 -8.74 1.54
N ALA A 170 -7.47 -9.23 1.42
CA ALA A 170 -8.06 -10.14 2.39
C ALA A 170 -9.06 -11.06 1.71
N PHE A 171 -8.68 -12.30 1.51
CA PHE A 171 -9.48 -13.27 0.80
C PHE A 171 -10.37 -14.05 1.77
N SER A 172 -11.64 -14.22 1.42
CA SER A 172 -12.54 -15.16 2.11
C SER A 172 -12.25 -16.62 1.74
N ASN A 173 -11.61 -16.85 0.59
CA ASN A 173 -11.25 -18.17 0.07
C ASN A 173 -9.72 -18.35 0.07
N LYS A 174 -9.23 -19.32 0.86
CA LYS A 174 -7.78 -19.63 0.97
C LYS A 174 -7.15 -20.09 -0.34
N GLU A 175 -7.90 -20.76 -1.20
CA GLU A 175 -7.39 -21.24 -2.49
C GLU A 175 -7.21 -20.05 -3.45
N SER A 176 -8.17 -19.14 -3.56
CA SER A 176 -8.05 -17.90 -4.31
C SER A 176 -6.87 -17.06 -3.82
N GLN A 177 -6.70 -16.95 -2.51
CA GLN A 177 -5.55 -16.28 -1.90
C GLN A 177 -4.22 -16.89 -2.35
N LYS A 178 -4.10 -18.23 -2.25
CA LYS A 178 -2.89 -18.95 -2.65
C LYS A 178 -2.56 -18.74 -4.13
N ILE A 179 -3.55 -18.86 -4.99
CA ILE A 179 -3.40 -18.63 -6.43
C ILE A 179 -2.88 -17.22 -6.71
N PHE A 180 -3.50 -16.23 -6.09
CA PHE A 180 -3.09 -14.84 -6.24
C PHE A 180 -1.65 -14.60 -5.77
N GLN A 181 -1.27 -15.17 -4.61
CA GLN A 181 0.09 -15.13 -4.09
C GLN A 181 1.10 -15.76 -5.06
N ASP A 182 0.78 -16.93 -5.62
CA ASP A 182 1.65 -17.64 -6.56
C ASP A 182 1.86 -16.84 -7.85
N ILE A 183 0.80 -16.20 -8.37
CA ILE A 183 0.89 -15.30 -9.53
C ILE A 183 1.77 -14.08 -9.22
N LEU A 184 1.59 -13.43 -8.08
CA LEU A 184 2.41 -12.28 -7.70
C LEU A 184 3.85 -12.64 -7.41
N ARG A 185 4.10 -13.80 -6.78
CA ARG A 185 5.46 -14.29 -6.60
C ARG A 185 6.14 -14.49 -7.96
N LYS A 186 5.46 -15.12 -8.92
CA LYS A 186 5.98 -15.28 -10.28
C LYS A 186 6.24 -13.95 -10.97
N LYS A 187 5.35 -12.97 -10.78
CA LYS A 187 5.54 -11.61 -11.27
C LYS A 187 6.83 -10.99 -10.70
N ASP A 188 7.06 -11.12 -9.39
CA ASP A 188 8.25 -10.58 -8.73
C ASP A 188 9.53 -11.27 -9.20
N GLU A 189 9.50 -12.60 -9.41
CA GLU A 189 10.60 -13.36 -10.00
C GLU A 189 10.94 -12.84 -11.41
N ILE A 190 9.94 -12.68 -12.27
CA ILE A 190 10.11 -12.18 -13.64
C ILE A 190 10.65 -10.74 -13.63
N ALA A 191 10.16 -9.91 -12.71
CA ALA A 191 10.63 -8.54 -12.55
C ALA A 191 12.05 -8.44 -11.98
N GLY A 192 12.55 -9.51 -11.34
CA GLY A 192 13.89 -9.55 -10.73
C GLY A 192 13.94 -8.87 -9.36
N PHE A 193 12.83 -8.81 -8.62
CA PHE A 193 12.83 -8.31 -7.25
C PHE A 193 13.61 -9.27 -6.33
N THR A 194 14.42 -8.72 -5.45
CA THR A 194 15.22 -9.49 -4.49
C THR A 194 14.40 -9.98 -3.30
N GLN A 195 13.34 -9.27 -2.95
CA GLN A 195 12.37 -9.67 -1.95
C GLN A 195 11.05 -10.05 -2.64
N LEU A 196 10.75 -11.33 -2.63
CA LEU A 196 9.51 -11.82 -3.22
C LEU A 196 8.34 -11.56 -2.28
N VAL A 197 7.23 -11.06 -2.81
CA VAL A 197 5.97 -10.88 -2.08
C VAL A 197 5.31 -12.25 -1.91
N SER A 198 5.86 -13.11 -1.10
CA SER A 198 5.31 -14.43 -0.81
C SER A 198 4.83 -14.53 0.63
N ASN A 199 3.64 -15.11 0.84
CA ASN A 199 3.10 -15.46 2.16
C ASN A 199 2.81 -14.27 3.11
N ARG A 200 2.44 -13.10 2.58
CA ARG A 200 2.23 -11.89 3.36
C ARG A 200 0.78 -11.51 3.61
N TRP A 201 -0.18 -12.22 3.01
CA TRP A 201 -1.60 -11.93 3.17
C TRP A 201 -2.27 -12.88 4.14
N PHE A 202 -3.12 -12.30 4.99
CA PHE A 202 -3.96 -13.07 5.88
C PHE A 202 -5.30 -13.43 5.22
N PRO A 203 -5.90 -14.57 5.54
CA PRO A 203 -7.34 -14.72 5.42
C PRO A 203 -8.06 -13.68 6.26
N THR A 204 -9.23 -13.25 5.81
CA THR A 204 -10.04 -12.21 6.47
C THR A 204 -10.18 -12.43 7.98
N GLU A 205 -10.47 -13.66 8.39
CA GLU A 205 -10.65 -14.00 9.81
C GLU A 205 -9.34 -13.91 10.61
N GLU A 206 -8.20 -14.22 10.00
CA GLU A 206 -6.91 -14.11 10.67
C GLU A 206 -6.51 -12.64 10.90
N ILE A 207 -6.88 -11.73 9.98
CA ILE A 207 -6.70 -10.28 10.18
C ILE A 207 -7.51 -9.84 11.40
N ARG A 208 -8.79 -10.18 11.48
CA ARG A 208 -9.66 -9.85 12.60
C ARG A 208 -9.05 -10.32 13.94
N GLN A 209 -8.69 -11.59 14.02
CA GLN A 209 -8.07 -12.18 15.20
C GLN A 209 -6.74 -11.50 15.56
N SER A 210 -5.98 -11.04 14.58
CA SER A 210 -4.72 -10.34 14.81
C SER A 210 -4.96 -8.96 15.42
N PHE A 211 -5.99 -8.24 14.98
CA PHE A 211 -6.43 -6.99 15.60
C PHE A 211 -6.84 -7.20 17.05
N GLU A 212 -7.71 -8.20 17.31
CA GLU A 212 -8.18 -8.53 18.67
C GLU A 212 -7.01 -8.91 19.60
N LYS A 213 -6.06 -9.71 19.12
CA LYS A 213 -4.83 -10.06 19.86
C LYS A 213 -3.93 -8.86 20.15
N ALA A 214 -3.96 -7.82 19.32
CA ALA A 214 -3.24 -6.58 19.57
C ALA A 214 -3.95 -5.65 20.56
N GLY A 215 -5.20 -5.95 20.93
CA GLY A 215 -6.00 -5.20 21.89
C GLY A 215 -7.13 -4.37 21.30
N PHE A 216 -7.30 -4.38 19.98
CA PHE A 216 -8.41 -3.69 19.33
C PHE A 216 -9.74 -4.37 19.64
N VAL A 217 -10.78 -3.56 19.79
CA VAL A 217 -12.17 -4.01 19.98
C VAL A 217 -13.05 -3.51 18.85
N ASP A 218 -14.27 -4.05 18.75
CA ASP A 218 -15.24 -3.72 17.69
C ASP A 218 -14.61 -3.81 16.29
N VAL A 219 -13.82 -4.85 16.08
CA VAL A 219 -13.14 -5.06 14.80
C VAL A 219 -14.16 -5.48 13.76
N ASP A 220 -14.34 -4.65 12.75
CA ASP A 220 -15.27 -4.86 11.66
C ASP A 220 -14.59 -4.73 10.29
N SER A 221 -15.21 -5.33 9.28
CA SER A 221 -14.84 -5.17 7.88
C SER A 221 -16.09 -4.80 7.08
N PRO A 222 -16.50 -3.52 7.16
CA PRO A 222 -17.77 -3.07 6.63
C PRO A 222 -17.87 -3.14 5.10
N HIS A 223 -16.73 -3.16 4.42
CA HIS A 223 -16.70 -3.10 2.96
C HIS A 223 -15.72 -4.11 2.37
N THR A 224 -16.18 -4.81 1.32
CA THR A 224 -15.34 -5.59 0.40
C THR A 224 -15.25 -4.83 -0.91
N LEU A 225 -14.03 -4.67 -1.40
CA LEU A 225 -13.70 -4.03 -2.67
C LEU A 225 -13.16 -5.08 -3.63
N GLU A 226 -13.56 -5.02 -4.88
CA GLU A 226 -13.16 -5.97 -5.93
C GLU A 226 -12.51 -5.22 -7.10
N PRO A 227 -11.27 -4.73 -6.91
CA PRO A 227 -10.60 -4.00 -7.97
C PRO A 227 -10.21 -4.94 -9.10
N THR A 228 -10.39 -4.47 -10.32
CA THR A 228 -9.99 -5.22 -11.51
C THR A 228 -8.46 -5.19 -11.66
N VAL A 229 -7.83 -6.35 -11.56
CA VAL A 229 -6.41 -6.53 -11.88
C VAL A 229 -6.27 -7.01 -13.32
N ASN A 230 -5.60 -6.20 -14.12
CA ASN A 230 -5.28 -6.47 -15.52
C ASN A 230 -3.76 -6.63 -15.64
N LEU A 231 -3.29 -7.82 -16.04
CA LEU A 231 -1.85 -8.10 -16.08
C LEU A 231 -1.12 -7.21 -17.08
N ARG A 232 -1.74 -6.78 -18.19
CA ARG A 232 -1.12 -5.88 -19.17
C ARG A 232 -0.76 -4.51 -18.59
N LYS A 233 -1.47 -4.06 -17.57
CA LYS A 233 -1.13 -2.81 -16.87
C LYS A 233 0.14 -2.89 -16.01
N ARG A 234 0.77 -4.08 -15.89
CA ARG A 234 1.99 -4.28 -15.08
C ARG A 234 3.30 -4.18 -15.87
N GLU A 235 3.25 -3.83 -17.15
CA GLU A 235 4.45 -3.76 -18.00
C GLU A 235 5.54 -2.84 -17.41
N SER A 236 5.18 -1.66 -16.93
CA SER A 236 6.14 -0.73 -16.30
C SER A 236 6.70 -1.26 -14.98
N GLU A 237 5.89 -1.93 -14.16
CA GLU A 237 6.31 -2.58 -12.93
C GLU A 237 7.33 -3.69 -13.21
N LEU A 238 7.11 -4.48 -14.25
CA LEU A 238 7.97 -5.60 -14.62
C LEU A 238 9.36 -5.19 -15.13
N SER A 239 9.56 -3.94 -15.55
CA SER A 239 10.88 -3.39 -15.90
C SER A 239 11.48 -2.46 -14.84
N SER A 240 10.80 -2.30 -13.69
CA SER A 240 11.17 -1.29 -12.69
C SER A 240 12.55 -1.52 -12.05
N VAL A 241 12.96 -2.77 -11.84
CA VAL A 241 14.28 -3.12 -11.28
C VAL A 241 15.40 -2.66 -12.21
N GLU A 242 15.27 -2.92 -13.51
CA GLU A 242 16.25 -2.49 -14.51
C GLU A 242 16.26 -0.96 -14.66
N ARG A 243 15.09 -0.33 -14.58
CA ARG A 243 14.95 1.12 -14.56
C ARG A 243 15.73 1.73 -13.39
N THR A 244 15.59 1.17 -12.19
CA THR A 244 16.31 1.62 -10.99
C THR A 244 17.81 1.47 -11.16
N LYS A 245 18.30 0.33 -11.68
CA LYS A 245 19.74 0.12 -11.95
C LYS A 245 20.31 1.14 -12.92
N LEU A 246 19.58 1.46 -13.99
CA LEU A 246 20.00 2.47 -14.97
C LEU A 246 20.04 3.87 -14.34
N MET A 247 19.02 4.24 -13.56
CA MET A 247 18.99 5.51 -12.84
C MET A 247 20.16 5.64 -11.86
N GLN A 248 20.45 4.61 -11.08
CA GLN A 248 21.57 4.60 -10.14
C GLN A 248 22.92 4.73 -10.86
N LYS A 249 23.06 4.07 -12.01
CA LYS A 249 24.32 4.08 -12.79
C LYS A 249 24.56 5.41 -13.51
N ASN A 250 23.52 5.98 -14.13
CA ASN A 250 23.64 7.06 -15.11
C ASN A 250 23.06 8.40 -14.59
N GLY A 251 22.33 8.41 -13.47
CA GLY A 251 21.61 9.58 -12.95
C GLY A 251 20.37 9.97 -13.77
N ALA A 252 20.22 9.49 -15.00
CA ALA A 252 19.10 9.72 -15.89
C ALA A 252 18.93 8.54 -16.85
N ILE A 253 17.76 8.45 -17.48
CA ILE A 253 17.44 7.42 -18.49
C ILE A 253 17.34 8.12 -19.85
N THR A 254 18.07 7.63 -20.84
CA THR A 254 17.97 8.11 -22.22
C THR A 254 16.68 7.62 -22.88
N VAL A 255 16.36 8.19 -24.06
CA VAL A 255 15.18 7.75 -24.85
C VAL A 255 15.34 6.28 -25.26
N GLU A 256 16.50 5.89 -25.75
CA GLU A 256 16.80 4.53 -26.19
C GLU A 256 16.73 3.51 -25.03
N GLU A 257 17.23 3.89 -23.84
CA GLU A 257 17.10 3.08 -22.63
C GLU A 257 15.64 2.93 -22.20
N ASN A 258 14.85 4.01 -22.29
CA ASN A 258 13.44 3.97 -21.97
C ASN A 258 12.66 3.06 -22.94
N ASP A 259 12.93 3.14 -24.25
CA ASP A 259 12.32 2.25 -25.24
C ASP A 259 12.67 0.79 -25.00
N SER A 260 13.90 0.53 -24.60
CA SER A 260 14.37 -0.81 -24.20
C SER A 260 13.66 -1.34 -22.96
N LEU A 261 13.41 -0.47 -21.97
CA LEU A 261 12.65 -0.82 -20.76
C LEU A 261 11.18 -1.11 -21.05
N ILE A 262 10.55 -0.35 -21.94
CA ILE A 262 9.18 -0.61 -22.39
C ILE A 262 9.09 -1.99 -23.07
N LYS A 263 10.01 -2.28 -23.98
CA LYS A 263 10.08 -3.57 -24.67
C LYS A 263 10.29 -4.73 -23.67
N LEU A 264 11.18 -4.57 -22.72
CA LEU A 264 11.45 -5.55 -21.67
C LEU A 264 10.20 -5.79 -20.81
N GLY A 265 9.53 -4.73 -20.37
CA GLY A 265 8.31 -4.81 -19.59
C GLY A 265 7.21 -5.59 -20.32
N LYS A 266 7.03 -5.32 -21.61
CA LYS A 266 6.08 -6.05 -22.46
C LYS A 266 6.43 -7.53 -22.57
N GLN A 267 7.69 -7.87 -22.85
CA GLN A 267 8.16 -9.26 -22.94
C GLN A 267 7.93 -10.02 -21.62
N ARG A 268 8.25 -9.41 -20.49
CA ARG A 268 8.04 -9.98 -19.15
C ARG A 268 6.55 -10.13 -18.83
N CYS A 269 5.72 -9.20 -19.30
CA CYS A 269 4.28 -9.32 -19.17
C CYS A 269 3.71 -10.48 -19.98
N ASP A 270 4.21 -10.71 -21.21
CA ASP A 270 3.84 -11.88 -22.01
C ASP A 270 4.18 -13.18 -21.28
N GLU A 271 5.37 -13.27 -20.66
CA GLU A 271 5.77 -14.42 -19.84
C GLU A 271 4.81 -14.63 -18.64
N LEU A 272 4.45 -13.57 -17.93
CA LEU A 272 3.53 -13.62 -16.81
C LEU A 272 2.12 -14.06 -17.24
N VAL A 273 1.63 -13.58 -18.36
CA VAL A 273 0.32 -13.97 -18.93
C VAL A 273 0.31 -15.45 -19.28
N VAL A 274 1.35 -15.95 -19.97
CA VAL A 274 1.48 -17.38 -20.32
C VAL A 274 1.53 -18.24 -19.07
N PHE A 275 2.36 -17.88 -18.09
CA PHE A 275 2.43 -18.58 -16.81
C PHE A 275 1.06 -18.64 -16.12
N THR A 276 0.37 -17.49 -16.03
CA THR A 276 -0.91 -17.41 -15.34
C THR A 276 -1.97 -18.27 -16.01
N LYS A 277 -2.05 -18.25 -17.35
CA LYS A 277 -2.99 -19.11 -18.09
C LYS A 277 -2.71 -20.59 -17.86
N GLN A 278 -1.44 -21.00 -17.94
CA GLN A 278 -1.03 -22.39 -17.65
C GLN A 278 -1.36 -22.80 -16.21
N TYR A 279 -1.06 -21.93 -15.24
CA TYR A 279 -1.40 -22.17 -13.84
C TYR A 279 -2.91 -22.38 -13.66
N MET A 280 -3.70 -21.51 -14.27
CA MET A 280 -5.17 -21.53 -14.16
C MET A 280 -5.81 -22.75 -14.86
N THR A 281 -5.13 -23.50 -15.73
CA THR A 281 -5.69 -24.72 -16.32
C THR A 281 -6.05 -25.78 -15.28
N SER A 282 -5.30 -25.86 -14.18
CA SER A 282 -5.53 -26.80 -13.07
C SER A 282 -6.50 -26.31 -12.01
N VAL A 283 -6.94 -25.04 -12.10
CA VAL A 283 -7.84 -24.42 -11.12
C VAL A 283 -9.30 -24.74 -11.49
N THR A 284 -10.11 -25.06 -10.48
CA THR A 284 -11.53 -25.39 -10.66
C THR A 284 -12.35 -24.20 -11.15
N SER A 285 -13.50 -24.48 -11.79
CA SER A 285 -14.39 -23.45 -12.31
C SER A 285 -14.92 -22.54 -11.20
N ASP A 286 -15.23 -23.11 -10.03
CA ASP A 286 -15.80 -22.36 -8.90
C ASP A 286 -14.80 -21.32 -8.37
N ILE A 287 -13.51 -21.70 -8.30
CA ILE A 287 -12.45 -20.76 -7.88
C ILE A 287 -12.20 -19.70 -8.94
N LYS A 288 -12.18 -20.07 -10.23
CA LYS A 288 -12.10 -19.10 -11.33
C LYS A 288 -13.25 -18.08 -11.26
N GLN A 289 -14.45 -18.56 -11.01
CA GLN A 289 -15.63 -17.71 -10.82
C GLN A 289 -15.49 -16.79 -9.59
N ALA A 290 -15.02 -17.33 -8.45
CA ALA A 290 -14.80 -16.55 -7.23
C ALA A 290 -13.75 -15.44 -7.40
N MET A 291 -12.81 -15.61 -8.33
CA MET A 291 -11.79 -14.61 -8.67
C MET A 291 -12.21 -13.70 -9.84
N ASN A 292 -13.41 -13.86 -10.39
CA ASN A 292 -13.82 -13.22 -11.65
C ASN A 292 -12.75 -13.35 -12.75
N TYR A 293 -12.14 -14.54 -12.82
CA TYR A 293 -11.06 -14.80 -13.77
C TYR A 293 -11.56 -14.76 -15.20
N ARG A 294 -10.89 -13.98 -16.03
CA ARG A 294 -11.14 -13.85 -17.46
C ARG A 294 -9.83 -13.83 -18.22
N GLU A 295 -9.80 -14.49 -19.37
CA GLU A 295 -8.66 -14.45 -20.28
C GLU A 295 -9.07 -14.08 -21.70
N THR A 296 -8.20 -13.37 -22.38
CA THR A 296 -8.23 -13.11 -23.81
C THR A 296 -6.99 -13.75 -24.47
N GLU A 297 -6.81 -13.63 -25.78
CA GLU A 297 -5.65 -14.17 -26.45
C GLU A 297 -4.34 -13.72 -25.83
N ASP A 298 -4.24 -12.45 -25.46
CA ASP A 298 -3.03 -11.77 -25.01
C ASP A 298 -3.03 -11.29 -23.54
N ASN A 299 -4.10 -11.56 -22.76
CA ASN A 299 -4.23 -10.98 -21.44
C ASN A 299 -4.94 -11.90 -20.43
N VAL A 300 -4.77 -11.57 -19.16
CA VAL A 300 -5.51 -12.13 -18.02
C VAL A 300 -6.03 -11.00 -17.14
N ILE A 301 -7.27 -11.13 -16.70
CA ILE A 301 -7.95 -10.20 -15.81
C ILE A 301 -8.58 -11.00 -14.68
N PHE A 302 -8.49 -10.50 -13.45
CA PHE A 302 -9.16 -11.05 -12.25
C PHE A 302 -9.42 -9.96 -11.21
N GLU A 303 -10.28 -10.27 -10.25
CA GLU A 303 -10.73 -9.33 -9.22
C GLU A 303 -10.41 -9.91 -7.83
N PRO A 304 -9.23 -9.58 -7.26
CA PRO A 304 -8.87 -10.03 -5.92
C PRO A 304 -9.67 -9.27 -4.87
N GLU A 305 -10.12 -9.98 -3.84
CA GLU A 305 -10.81 -9.33 -2.72
C GLU A 305 -9.86 -8.38 -1.97
N LYS A 306 -10.34 -7.18 -1.71
CA LYS A 306 -9.73 -6.24 -0.77
C LYS A 306 -10.78 -5.84 0.26
N LYS A 307 -10.36 -5.66 1.49
CA LYS A 307 -11.25 -5.28 2.58
C LYS A 307 -10.72 -4.08 3.34
N ILE A 308 -11.66 -3.28 3.80
CA ILE A 308 -11.39 -2.22 4.76
C ILE A 308 -11.70 -2.79 6.13
N PHE A 309 -10.71 -2.75 7.03
CA PHE A 309 -10.87 -3.14 8.42
C PHE A 309 -10.81 -1.89 9.31
N VAL A 310 -11.67 -1.88 10.31
CA VAL A 310 -11.71 -0.84 11.34
C VAL A 310 -11.64 -1.53 12.69
N GLY A 311 -10.79 -1.04 13.59
CA GLY A 311 -10.70 -1.48 14.97
C GLY A 311 -10.46 -0.30 15.90
N TYR A 312 -10.96 -0.37 17.12
CA TYR A 312 -10.92 0.73 18.10
C TYR A 312 -10.05 0.38 19.30
N LYS A 313 -9.33 1.36 19.83
CA LYS A 313 -8.66 1.29 21.12
C LYS A 313 -9.62 1.83 22.18
N ARG A 314 -10.05 0.96 23.12
CA ARG A 314 -10.90 1.32 24.27
C ARG A 314 -10.21 1.10 25.60
#